data_72c95ab696cf606a2092d5953f5a9e3b
#
_entry.id   72c95ab696cf606a2092d5953f5a9e3b
#
_cell.length_a   1.000
_cell.length_b   1.000
_cell.length_c   1.000
_cell.angle_alpha   90.00
_cell.angle_beta   90.00
_cell.angle_gamma   90.00
#
_symmetry.space_group_name_H-M   'P 1'
#
loop_
_entity.id
_entity.type
_entity.pdbx_description
1 polymer ?
#
loop_
_entity_poly.entity_id
_entity_poly.type
_entity_poly.pdbx_seq_one_letter_code
_entity_poly.pdbx_strand_id
1 'polypeptide(L)'
;MYLFFDTETTGLPRNWKAPVTDLNNWPRLVQLAFLYYDEKGNKINGSNFIIKPDGFKISTEVSKIHRITNERALSEGVPLKSVLDNFKNILSQSKYLVAHNMSFDEKIIGAEFLRINMTNGLNGKKKICTMEQSTNYCKLEGPYGYKWPKLSELHYKLFKTVFEESHNAEVDINVTAKCFWELKKINVL
;
A
#
# COMPACT_ATOMS: atom_id res chain seq x y z
N MET A 1 0.85 8.53 -15.99
CA MET A 1 1.55 7.38 -15.39
C MET A 1 1.03 7.16 -13.98
N TYR A 2 0.76 5.91 -13.61
CA TYR A 2 0.18 5.48 -12.33
C TYR A 2 1.20 4.65 -11.56
N LEU A 3 1.39 4.98 -10.27
CA LEU A 3 2.16 4.17 -9.33
C LEU A 3 1.19 3.60 -8.30
N PHE A 4 1.02 2.30 -8.33
CA PHE A 4 0.31 1.53 -7.31
C PHE A 4 1.31 1.08 -6.27
N PHE A 5 0.96 1.12 -4.99
CA PHE A 5 1.80 0.58 -3.92
C PHE A 5 0.97 0.10 -2.75
N ASP A 6 1.52 -0.85 -2.03
CA ASP A 6 0.94 -1.48 -0.86
C ASP A 6 2.05 -1.81 0.13
N THR A 7 1.74 -1.78 1.43
CA THR A 7 2.73 -1.92 2.49
C THR A 7 2.28 -2.91 3.56
N GLU A 8 3.21 -3.83 3.95
CA GLU A 8 3.09 -4.57 5.20
C GLU A 8 3.98 -3.91 6.26
N THR A 9 3.53 -3.95 7.51
CA THR A 9 4.15 -3.19 8.59
C THR A 9 4.28 -4.00 9.88
N THR A 10 5.00 -3.45 10.87
CA THR A 10 5.12 -4.05 12.21
C THR A 10 3.86 -3.91 13.07
N GLY A 11 2.74 -3.45 12.51
CA GLY A 11 1.46 -3.30 13.20
C GLY A 11 0.67 -2.09 12.70
N LEU A 12 -0.20 -1.57 13.55
CA LEU A 12 -1.04 -0.41 13.23
C LEU A 12 -0.56 0.85 13.98
N PRO A 13 -0.88 2.06 13.50
CA PRO A 13 -0.56 3.29 14.21
C PRO A 13 -1.37 3.37 15.53
N ARG A 14 -0.79 4.00 16.55
CA ARG A 14 -1.49 4.25 17.82
C ARG A 14 -2.61 5.27 17.66
N ASN A 15 -2.40 6.24 16.79
CA ASN A 15 -3.37 7.28 16.46
C ASN A 15 -3.38 7.51 14.94
N TRP A 16 -4.49 7.17 14.30
CA TRP A 16 -4.68 7.34 12.85
C TRP A 16 -4.65 8.79 12.37
N LYS A 17 -4.90 9.76 13.28
CA LYS A 17 -4.91 11.20 12.99
C LYS A 17 -3.56 11.86 13.20
N ALA A 18 -2.56 11.14 13.72
CA ALA A 18 -1.25 11.71 13.99
C ALA A 18 -0.59 12.20 12.69
N PRO A 19 0.20 13.29 12.75
CA PRO A 19 0.98 13.74 11.61
C PRO A 19 2.06 12.70 11.25
N VAL A 20 2.48 12.66 9.99
CA VAL A 20 3.52 11.73 9.51
C VAL A 20 4.88 11.94 10.22
N THR A 21 5.09 13.13 10.78
CA THR A 21 6.29 13.50 11.56
C THR A 21 6.34 12.87 12.95
N ASP A 22 5.23 12.35 13.46
CA ASP A 22 5.23 11.56 14.70
C ASP A 22 5.69 10.14 14.41
N LEU A 23 7.01 9.97 14.29
CA LEU A 23 7.64 8.71 13.90
C LEU A 23 7.43 7.59 14.90
N ASN A 24 7.14 7.90 16.18
CA ASN A 24 6.85 6.90 17.20
C ASN A 24 5.42 6.35 17.10
N ASN A 25 4.53 7.07 16.41
CA ASN A 25 3.17 6.64 16.17
C ASN A 25 3.05 5.63 15.02
N TRP A 26 3.84 5.82 13.96
CA TRP A 26 3.74 5.02 12.74
C TRP A 26 4.59 3.76 12.83
N PRO A 27 4.01 2.57 12.51
CA PRO A 27 4.77 1.32 12.51
C PRO A 27 5.89 1.34 11.45
N ARG A 28 6.81 0.38 11.56
CA ARG A 28 7.92 0.22 10.63
C ARG A 28 7.47 -0.56 9.41
N LEU A 29 7.99 -0.20 8.26
CA LEU A 29 7.77 -0.91 7.01
C LEU A 29 8.45 -2.29 7.05
N VAL A 30 7.71 -3.33 6.66
CA VAL A 30 8.19 -4.73 6.58
C VAL A 30 8.27 -5.20 5.13
N GLN A 31 7.29 -4.84 4.30
CA GLN A 31 7.27 -5.15 2.87
C GLN A 31 6.74 -3.94 2.11
N LEU A 32 7.32 -3.68 0.96
CA LEU A 32 6.81 -2.72 -0.01
C LEU A 32 6.69 -3.39 -1.37
N ALA A 33 5.48 -3.43 -1.89
CA ALA A 33 5.24 -3.80 -3.28
C ALA A 33 4.73 -2.60 -4.06
N PHE A 34 5.16 -2.46 -5.31
CA PHE A 34 4.63 -1.43 -6.19
C PHE A 34 4.60 -1.88 -7.66
N LEU A 35 3.66 -1.29 -8.39
CA LEU A 35 3.46 -1.52 -9.82
C LEU A 35 3.40 -0.17 -10.53
N TYR A 36 4.00 -0.08 -11.69
CA TYR A 36 4.05 1.11 -12.49
C TYR A 36 3.37 0.88 -13.85
N TYR A 37 2.39 1.72 -14.17
CA TYR A 37 1.55 1.60 -15.35
C TYR A 37 1.55 2.89 -16.17
N ASP A 38 1.41 2.74 -17.50
CA ASP A 38 1.12 3.86 -18.38
C ASP A 38 -0.36 4.31 -18.24
N GLU A 39 -0.72 5.37 -18.98
CA GLU A 39 -2.10 5.90 -18.96
C GLU A 39 -3.10 5.01 -19.72
N LYS A 40 -2.62 4.04 -20.51
CA LYS A 40 -3.43 3.06 -21.23
C LYS A 40 -3.70 1.79 -20.40
N GLY A 41 -3.06 1.65 -19.25
CA GLY A 41 -3.19 0.47 -18.39
C GLY A 41 -2.20 -0.64 -18.69
N ASN A 42 -1.12 -0.36 -19.43
CA ASN A 42 -0.06 -1.33 -19.64
C ASN A 42 0.93 -1.26 -18.46
N LYS A 43 1.20 -2.41 -17.84
CA LYS A 43 2.22 -2.53 -16.79
C LYS A 43 3.61 -2.35 -17.41
N ILE A 44 4.36 -1.38 -16.91
CA ILE A 44 5.72 -1.07 -17.36
C ILE A 44 6.75 -1.74 -16.45
N ASN A 45 6.52 -1.68 -15.13
CA ASN A 45 7.45 -2.17 -14.12
C ASN A 45 6.71 -2.61 -12.86
N GLY A 46 7.40 -3.30 -11.97
CA GLY A 46 6.92 -3.68 -10.66
C GLY A 46 8.03 -4.27 -9.81
N SER A 47 7.94 -4.06 -8.53
CA SER A 47 8.91 -4.58 -7.57
C SER A 47 8.20 -4.97 -6.28
N ASN A 48 8.80 -5.94 -5.60
CA ASN A 48 8.38 -6.40 -4.29
C ASN A 48 9.64 -6.60 -3.43
N PHE A 49 9.69 -5.93 -2.28
CA PHE A 49 10.83 -5.95 -1.38
C PHE A 49 10.41 -6.25 0.04
N ILE A 50 11.04 -7.23 0.66
CA ILE A 50 11.06 -7.36 2.11
C ILE A 50 12.12 -6.40 2.65
N ILE A 51 11.80 -5.65 3.69
CA ILE A 51 12.72 -4.69 4.30
C ILE A 51 13.55 -5.41 5.37
N LYS A 52 14.87 -5.26 5.28
CA LYS A 52 15.77 -5.76 6.32
C LYS A 52 15.56 -4.95 7.60
N PRO A 53 15.17 -5.58 8.74
CA PRO A 53 15.00 -4.88 10.00
C PRO A 53 16.30 -4.22 10.46
N ASP A 54 16.20 -2.93 10.78
CA ASP A 54 17.26 -2.14 11.37
C ASP A 54 16.66 -1.30 12.51
N GLY A 55 17.10 -1.58 13.74
CA GLY A 55 16.60 -0.93 14.95
C GLY A 55 15.16 -1.33 15.36
N PHE A 56 14.59 -2.38 14.75
CA PHE A 56 13.29 -2.93 15.14
C PHE A 56 13.23 -4.45 14.92
N LYS A 57 12.19 -5.07 15.47
CA LYS A 57 11.88 -6.51 15.28
C LYS A 57 10.46 -6.66 14.77
N ILE A 58 10.24 -7.70 13.96
CA ILE A 58 8.92 -8.14 13.54
C ILE A 58 8.42 -9.13 14.59
N SER A 59 7.29 -8.82 15.23
CA SER A 59 6.72 -9.70 16.25
C SER A 59 6.07 -10.94 15.64
N THR A 60 5.94 -12.00 16.43
CA THR A 60 5.29 -13.24 16.00
C THR A 60 3.82 -13.01 15.64
N GLU A 61 3.13 -12.10 16.35
CA GLU A 61 1.72 -11.79 16.10
C GLU A 61 1.53 -11.19 14.70
N VAL A 62 2.37 -10.23 14.35
CA VAL A 62 2.29 -9.55 13.05
C VAL A 62 2.75 -10.47 11.92
N SER A 63 3.79 -11.29 12.17
CA SER A 63 4.27 -12.25 11.18
C SER A 63 3.27 -13.34 10.84
N LYS A 64 2.32 -13.66 11.74
CA LYS A 64 1.18 -14.55 11.42
C LYS A 64 0.23 -13.94 10.40
N ILE A 65 0.15 -12.60 10.31
CA ILE A 65 -0.72 -11.88 9.37
C ILE A 65 -0.08 -11.88 7.98
N HIS A 66 1.08 -11.25 7.82
CA HIS A 66 1.74 -11.07 6.52
C HIS A 66 2.78 -12.16 6.17
N ARG A 67 3.00 -13.17 7.04
CA ARG A 67 3.87 -14.34 6.83
C ARG A 67 5.35 -14.01 6.60
N ILE A 68 5.79 -12.84 7.04
CA ILE A 68 7.20 -12.45 7.01
C ILE A 68 7.71 -12.48 8.46
N THR A 69 8.53 -13.48 8.77
CA THR A 69 9.16 -13.57 10.10
C THR A 69 10.37 -12.65 10.20
N ASN A 70 10.77 -12.35 11.43
CA ASN A 70 11.97 -11.53 11.64
C ASN A 70 13.23 -12.18 11.05
N GLU A 71 13.36 -13.50 11.16
CA GLU A 71 14.46 -14.29 10.59
C GLU A 71 14.49 -14.20 9.07
N ARG A 72 13.32 -14.36 8.44
CA ARG A 72 13.18 -14.23 6.99
C ARG A 72 13.56 -12.81 6.53
N ALA A 73 13.07 -11.79 7.23
CA ALA A 73 13.40 -10.40 6.89
C ALA A 73 14.88 -10.06 7.10
N LEU A 74 15.56 -10.69 8.07
CA LEU A 74 17.01 -10.54 8.26
C LEU A 74 17.82 -11.21 7.15
N SER A 75 17.37 -12.37 6.63
CA SER A 75 18.10 -13.15 5.61
C SER A 75 17.81 -12.68 4.18
N GLU A 76 16.56 -12.38 3.85
CA GLU A 76 16.11 -12.02 2.48
C GLU A 76 15.92 -10.52 2.29
N GLY A 77 15.83 -9.76 3.39
CA GLY A 77 15.47 -8.35 3.35
C GLY A 77 16.53 -7.45 2.73
N VAL A 78 16.07 -6.44 2.02
CA VAL A 78 16.87 -5.40 1.39
C VAL A 78 16.95 -4.19 2.33
N PRO A 79 18.10 -3.49 2.41
CA PRO A 79 18.22 -2.27 3.21
C PRO A 79 17.16 -1.23 2.82
N LEU A 80 16.51 -0.62 3.81
CA LEU A 80 15.43 0.35 3.63
C LEU A 80 15.80 1.46 2.64
N LYS A 81 17.02 2.00 2.75
CA LYS A 81 17.47 3.07 1.87
C LYS A 81 17.44 2.67 0.40
N SER A 82 17.92 1.47 0.07
CA SER A 82 17.95 0.98 -1.32
C SER A 82 16.54 0.78 -1.88
N VAL A 83 15.60 0.31 -1.05
CA VAL A 83 14.19 0.15 -1.44
C VAL A 83 13.54 1.51 -1.68
N LEU A 84 13.76 2.47 -0.79
CA LEU A 84 13.18 3.81 -0.93
C LEU A 84 13.83 4.61 -2.07
N ASP A 85 15.10 4.42 -2.38
CA ASP A 85 15.74 4.99 -3.58
C ASP A 85 15.07 4.46 -4.86
N ASN A 86 14.83 3.15 -4.93
CA ASN A 86 14.14 2.52 -6.06
C ASN A 86 12.70 3.05 -6.21
N PHE A 87 11.94 3.06 -5.11
CA PHE A 87 10.58 3.59 -5.09
C PHE A 87 10.54 5.07 -5.49
N LYS A 88 11.44 5.89 -4.97
CA LYS A 88 11.52 7.33 -5.27
C LYS A 88 11.81 7.60 -6.75
N ASN A 89 12.62 6.77 -7.39
CA ASN A 89 12.89 6.89 -8.83
C ASN A 89 11.59 6.74 -9.64
N ILE A 90 10.79 5.71 -9.36
CA ILE A 90 9.50 5.50 -10.03
C ILE A 90 8.47 6.58 -9.62
N LEU A 91 8.44 6.94 -8.34
CA LEU A 91 7.57 7.99 -7.81
C LEU A 91 7.80 9.32 -8.54
N SER A 92 9.04 9.69 -8.83
CA SER A 92 9.37 10.95 -9.54
C SER A 92 8.71 11.04 -10.91
N GLN A 93 8.55 9.93 -11.60
CA GLN A 93 7.98 9.81 -12.95
C GLN A 93 6.44 9.65 -12.92
N SER A 94 5.86 9.41 -11.74
CA SER A 94 4.43 9.14 -11.58
C SER A 94 3.63 10.43 -11.44
N LYS A 95 2.43 10.46 -12.01
CA LYS A 95 1.45 11.54 -11.84
C LYS A 95 0.39 11.18 -10.81
N TYR A 96 -0.01 9.91 -10.79
CA TYR A 96 -1.04 9.36 -9.92
C TYR A 96 -0.45 8.32 -8.98
N LEU A 97 -0.85 8.37 -7.72
CA LEU A 97 -0.57 7.37 -6.69
C LEU A 97 -1.86 6.62 -6.40
N VAL A 98 -1.81 5.30 -6.39
CA VAL A 98 -2.98 4.46 -6.18
C VAL A 98 -2.69 3.44 -5.08
N ALA A 99 -3.60 3.33 -4.10
CA ALA A 99 -3.56 2.29 -3.07
C ALA A 99 -4.98 1.92 -2.62
N HIS A 100 -5.13 0.81 -1.94
CA HIS A 100 -6.35 0.47 -1.24
C HIS A 100 -6.17 0.82 0.24
N ASN A 101 -6.78 1.91 0.71
CA ASN A 101 -6.48 2.65 1.97
C ASN A 101 -5.22 3.55 1.87
N MET A 102 -5.18 4.37 0.84
CA MET A 102 -4.08 5.30 0.52
C MET A 102 -3.54 6.07 1.74
N SER A 103 -4.41 6.47 2.67
CA SER A 103 -3.99 7.28 3.81
C SER A 103 -3.04 6.55 4.76
N PHE A 104 -3.12 5.23 4.83
CA PHE A 104 -2.20 4.40 5.61
C PHE A 104 -0.85 4.26 4.91
N ASP A 105 -0.85 3.74 3.69
CA ASP A 105 0.37 3.46 2.93
C ASP A 105 1.21 4.69 2.69
N GLU A 106 0.57 5.80 2.38
CA GLU A 106 1.24 7.10 2.24
C GLU A 106 1.98 7.52 3.50
N LYS A 107 1.35 7.38 4.66
CA LYS A 107 1.96 7.76 5.94
C LYS A 107 3.09 6.82 6.34
N ILE A 108 2.95 5.52 6.07
CA ILE A 108 4.03 4.55 6.29
C ILE A 108 5.25 4.92 5.47
N ILE A 109 5.09 5.08 4.16
CA ILE A 109 6.19 5.47 3.27
C ILE A 109 6.77 6.84 3.65
N GLY A 110 5.90 7.81 3.95
CA GLY A 110 6.32 9.14 4.39
C GLY A 110 7.14 9.11 5.68
N ALA A 111 6.73 8.32 6.67
CA ALA A 111 7.47 8.14 7.92
C ALA A 111 8.84 7.47 7.71
N GLU A 112 8.93 6.47 6.83
CA GLU A 112 10.21 5.84 6.52
C GLU A 112 11.15 6.76 5.75
N PHE A 113 10.65 7.61 4.84
CA PHE A 113 11.46 8.67 4.23
C PHE A 113 12.05 9.62 5.28
N LEU A 114 11.23 10.05 6.25
CA LEU A 114 11.68 10.93 7.33
C LEU A 114 12.71 10.27 8.24
N ARG A 115 12.56 8.98 8.57
CA ARG A 115 13.49 8.23 9.42
C ARG A 115 14.91 8.17 8.88
N ILE A 116 15.06 8.18 7.56
CA ILE A 116 16.37 8.15 6.90
C ILE A 116 16.75 9.51 6.29
N ASN A 117 16.09 10.58 6.69
CA ASN A 117 16.33 11.96 6.21
C ASN A 117 16.27 12.10 4.68
N MET A 118 15.43 11.32 4.02
CA MET A 118 15.18 11.45 2.58
C MET A 118 14.02 12.41 2.30
N THR A 119 14.16 13.19 1.22
CA THR A 119 13.08 14.08 0.76
C THR A 119 11.88 13.25 0.32
N ASN A 120 10.71 13.53 0.89
CA ASN A 120 9.46 12.90 0.54
C ASN A 120 8.94 13.46 -0.80
N GLY A 121 8.84 12.59 -1.80
CA GLY A 121 8.32 12.94 -3.13
C GLY A 121 6.81 12.68 -3.30
N LEU A 122 6.07 12.32 -2.23
CA LEU A 122 4.64 12.00 -2.29
C LEU A 122 3.76 13.25 -2.41
N ASN A 123 4.27 14.40 -1.93
CA ASN A 123 3.56 15.67 -2.00
C ASN A 123 3.40 16.14 -3.45
N GLY A 124 2.26 16.76 -3.76
CA GLY A 124 1.94 17.26 -5.10
C GLY A 124 1.49 16.19 -6.10
N LYS A 125 1.50 14.90 -5.74
CA LYS A 125 0.94 13.83 -6.57
C LYS A 125 -0.57 13.72 -6.36
N LYS A 126 -1.30 13.34 -7.42
CA LYS A 126 -2.73 13.03 -7.31
C LYS A 126 -2.89 11.65 -6.70
N LYS A 127 -3.61 11.56 -5.60
CA LYS A 127 -3.84 10.33 -4.84
C LYS A 127 -5.22 9.76 -5.13
N ILE A 128 -5.29 8.47 -5.36
CA ILE A 128 -6.51 7.72 -5.64
C ILE A 128 -6.59 6.58 -4.65
N CYS A 129 -7.58 6.62 -3.76
CA CYS A 129 -7.87 5.56 -2.81
C CYS A 129 -9.01 4.70 -3.37
N THR A 130 -8.71 3.47 -3.79
CA THR A 130 -9.73 2.58 -4.34
C THR A 130 -10.77 2.20 -3.29
N MET A 131 -10.41 2.14 -2.02
CA MET A 131 -11.32 1.90 -0.90
C MET A 131 -12.37 3.02 -0.79
N GLU A 132 -11.95 4.26 -0.67
CA GLU A 132 -12.85 5.40 -0.49
C GLU A 132 -13.71 5.64 -1.73
N GLN A 133 -13.09 5.63 -2.91
CA GLN A 133 -13.78 5.98 -4.15
C GLN A 133 -14.76 4.90 -4.64
N SER A 134 -14.59 3.65 -4.20
CA SER A 134 -15.54 2.58 -4.52
C SER A 134 -16.67 2.39 -3.49
N THR A 135 -16.69 3.17 -2.42
CA THR A 135 -17.68 3.04 -1.34
C THR A 135 -19.13 3.12 -1.85
N ASN A 136 -19.42 4.15 -2.66
CA ASN A 136 -20.77 4.32 -3.22
C ASN A 136 -21.12 3.28 -4.31
N TYR A 137 -20.13 2.71 -4.97
CA TYR A 137 -20.31 1.61 -5.92
C TYR A 137 -20.60 0.30 -5.20
N CYS A 138 -19.85 0.01 -4.14
CA CYS A 138 -20.02 -1.22 -3.36
C CYS A 138 -21.34 -1.25 -2.58
N LYS A 139 -21.76 -0.12 -2.01
CA LYS A 139 -22.99 0.05 -1.21
C LYS A 139 -23.10 -0.97 -0.07
N LEU A 140 -21.99 -1.20 0.63
CA LEU A 140 -21.97 -2.08 1.79
C LEU A 140 -22.50 -1.32 3.00
N GLU A 141 -23.53 -1.85 3.64
CA GLU A 141 -24.15 -1.21 4.80
C GLU A 141 -23.20 -1.14 5.98
N GLY A 142 -23.19 -0.01 6.67
CA GLY A 142 -22.47 0.26 7.90
C GLY A 142 -23.34 1.03 8.87
N PRO A 143 -22.89 1.25 10.10
CA PRO A 143 -23.69 1.88 11.16
C PRO A 143 -24.09 3.34 10.89
N TYR A 144 -23.38 4.02 9.98
CA TYR A 144 -23.62 5.44 9.65
C TYR A 144 -23.72 5.69 8.14
N GLY A 145 -24.20 4.72 7.37
CA GLY A 145 -24.26 4.74 5.91
C GLY A 145 -23.37 3.67 5.30
N TYR A 146 -22.89 3.86 4.08
CA TYR A 146 -22.04 2.86 3.46
C TYR A 146 -20.64 2.84 4.11
N LYS A 147 -20.18 1.64 4.49
CA LYS A 147 -18.83 1.44 4.99
C LYS A 147 -17.81 1.38 3.83
N TRP A 148 -16.59 1.66 4.12
CA TRP A 148 -15.46 1.39 3.23
C TRP A 148 -15.33 -0.11 2.96
N PRO A 149 -15.25 -0.53 1.68
CA PRO A 149 -15.06 -1.93 1.37
C PRO A 149 -13.64 -2.39 1.69
N LYS A 150 -13.51 -3.62 2.16
CA LYS A 150 -12.22 -4.33 2.12
C LYS A 150 -11.84 -4.60 0.66
N LEU A 151 -10.57 -4.90 0.39
CA LEU A 151 -10.11 -5.24 -0.95
C LEU A 151 -10.83 -6.48 -1.49
N SER A 152 -11.04 -7.49 -0.65
CA SER A 152 -11.80 -8.71 -0.97
C SER A 152 -13.26 -8.42 -1.31
N GLU A 153 -13.92 -7.50 -0.59
CA GLU A 153 -15.29 -7.10 -0.85
C GLU A 153 -15.43 -6.33 -2.17
N LEU A 154 -14.47 -5.43 -2.46
CA LEU A 154 -14.39 -4.73 -3.75
C LEU A 154 -14.16 -5.70 -4.90
N HIS A 155 -13.20 -6.61 -4.75
CA HIS A 155 -12.92 -7.64 -5.77
C HIS A 155 -14.16 -8.50 -6.05
N TYR A 156 -14.81 -9.00 -5.01
CA TYR A 156 -16.05 -9.77 -5.17
C TYR A 156 -17.17 -8.98 -5.85
N LYS A 157 -17.31 -7.70 -5.51
CA LYS A 157 -18.31 -6.83 -6.14
C LYS A 157 -18.11 -6.70 -7.64
N LEU A 158 -16.83 -6.56 -8.06
CA LEU A 158 -16.45 -6.37 -9.47
C LEU A 158 -16.48 -7.67 -10.28
N PHE A 159 -15.93 -8.76 -9.73
CA PHE A 159 -15.61 -9.96 -10.50
C PHE A 159 -16.45 -11.18 -10.13
N LYS A 160 -17.25 -11.12 -9.04
CA LYS A 160 -18.06 -12.25 -8.51
C LYS A 160 -17.24 -13.50 -8.16
N THR A 161 -15.96 -13.35 -7.97
CA THR A 161 -15.04 -14.41 -7.52
C THR A 161 -14.47 -14.08 -6.17
N VAL A 162 -14.32 -15.11 -5.33
CA VAL A 162 -13.74 -14.93 -3.99
C VAL A 162 -12.23 -14.65 -4.13
N PHE A 163 -11.76 -13.68 -3.36
CA PHE A 163 -10.37 -13.39 -3.13
C PHE A 163 -10.15 -13.31 -1.62
N GLU A 164 -9.29 -14.17 -1.10
CA GLU A 164 -8.86 -14.09 0.28
C GLU A 164 -7.65 -13.16 0.36
N GLU A 165 -7.77 -12.09 1.14
CA GLU A 165 -6.66 -11.17 1.39
C GLU A 165 -5.52 -11.97 2.01
N SER A 166 -4.38 -11.98 1.33
CA SER A 166 -3.24 -12.77 1.78
C SER A 166 -2.36 -11.99 2.77
N HIS A 167 -2.65 -10.71 2.97
CA HIS A 167 -1.76 -9.80 3.69
C HIS A 167 -0.32 -9.95 3.19
N ASN A 168 -0.19 -9.93 1.89
CA ASN A 168 1.08 -9.92 1.17
C ASN A 168 1.01 -8.78 0.17
N ALA A 169 1.84 -7.76 0.36
CA ALA A 169 1.77 -6.53 -0.43
C ALA A 169 1.84 -6.79 -1.95
N GLU A 170 2.57 -7.82 -2.40
CA GLU A 170 2.65 -8.16 -3.82
C GLU A 170 1.32 -8.68 -4.37
N VAL A 171 0.63 -9.53 -3.62
CA VAL A 171 -0.66 -10.09 -4.02
C VAL A 171 -1.72 -8.99 -3.98
N ASP A 172 -1.77 -8.25 -2.88
CA ASP A 172 -2.81 -7.25 -2.63
C ASP A 172 -2.69 -6.08 -3.61
N ILE A 173 -1.46 -5.66 -3.98
CA ILE A 173 -1.30 -4.60 -4.99
C ILE A 173 -1.69 -5.04 -6.41
N ASN A 174 -1.47 -6.31 -6.78
CA ASN A 174 -1.93 -6.81 -8.07
C ASN A 174 -3.47 -6.84 -8.14
N VAL A 175 -4.13 -7.21 -7.05
CA VAL A 175 -5.61 -7.18 -6.96
C VAL A 175 -6.12 -5.73 -6.94
N THR A 176 -5.44 -4.83 -6.23
CA THR A 176 -5.77 -3.40 -6.21
C THR A 176 -5.69 -2.81 -7.62
N ALA A 177 -4.63 -3.12 -8.39
CA ALA A 177 -4.50 -2.65 -9.76
C ALA A 177 -5.60 -3.22 -10.67
N LYS A 178 -5.92 -4.51 -10.55
CA LYS A 178 -7.03 -5.15 -11.28
C LYS A 178 -8.36 -4.47 -10.98
N CYS A 179 -8.66 -4.22 -9.70
CA CYS A 179 -9.89 -3.53 -9.30
C CYS A 179 -9.92 -2.08 -9.82
N PHE A 180 -8.81 -1.36 -9.73
CA PHE A 180 -8.71 0.02 -10.22
C PHE A 180 -9.02 0.13 -11.71
N TRP A 181 -8.42 -0.72 -12.55
CA TRP A 181 -8.64 -0.67 -13.99
C TRP A 181 -10.07 -1.05 -14.37
N GLU A 182 -10.70 -1.99 -13.66
CA GLU A 182 -12.12 -2.32 -13.87
C GLU A 182 -13.02 -1.16 -13.43
N LEU A 183 -12.76 -0.51 -12.28
CA LEU A 183 -13.50 0.68 -11.84
C LEU A 183 -13.41 1.82 -12.86
N LYS A 184 -12.24 2.03 -13.48
CA LYS A 184 -12.08 3.00 -14.58
C LYS A 184 -12.89 2.62 -15.81
N LYS A 185 -12.88 1.36 -16.21
CA LYS A 185 -13.60 0.85 -17.37
C LYS A 185 -15.12 1.03 -17.23
N ILE A 186 -15.65 0.89 -16.01
CA ILE A 186 -17.09 1.09 -15.72
C ILE A 186 -17.42 2.53 -15.27
N ASN A 187 -16.50 3.50 -15.45
CA ASN A 187 -16.65 4.93 -15.13
C ASN A 187 -17.02 5.21 -13.66
N VAL A 188 -16.49 4.45 -12.73
CA VAL A 188 -16.59 4.71 -11.28
C VAL A 188 -15.42 5.61 -10.82
N LEU A 189 -14.26 5.52 -11.52
CA LEU A 189 -13.05 6.32 -11.30
C LEU A 189 -12.73 7.17 -12.53
#